data_678cfcefd98e54d9f63e96bef75f4ae9
#
_entry.id   678cfcefd98e54d9f63e96bef75f4ae9
#
_cell.length_a   1.000
_cell.length_b   1.000
_cell.length_c   1.000
_cell.angle_alpha   90.00
_cell.angle_beta   90.00
_cell.angle_gamma   90.00
#
_symmetry.space_group_name_H-M   'P 1'
#
loop_
_entity.id
_entity.type
_entity.pdbx_description
1 polymer ?
#
loop_
_entity_poly.entity_id
_entity_poly.type
_entity_poly.pdbx_seq_one_letter_code
_entity_poly.pdbx_strand_id
1 'polypeptide(L)'
;MLKEKYLETNIILASQSPRRQELLKGLDLDFVIQTRPVEEIYDKALKEEQITNFLAQLKASAFNGILQEKDLLITSDTIVWLDNQALGKPKTTEHAIEMLTAMSGKKHKVFTSVCFTSTQRQDTIYDCTSVYFKKLSKEEIEYYVHSYKPYDRAGSYGIQDWIGYTGIEKLEGCYYNVMGLPLPKVYEYLKNR
;
A
#
# COMPACT_ATOMS: atom_id res chain seq x y z
N MET A 1 16.34 14.26 -14.68
CA MET A 1 15.54 13.97 -13.44
C MET A 1 14.15 13.50 -13.81
N LEU A 2 13.38 12.82 -12.92
CA LEU A 2 12.02 12.33 -13.25
C LEU A 2 11.10 13.47 -13.69
N LYS A 3 11.13 14.62 -13.01
CA LYS A 3 10.31 15.78 -13.34
C LYS A 3 10.46 16.20 -14.82
N GLU A 4 11.65 16.27 -15.34
CA GLU A 4 11.90 16.63 -16.74
C GLU A 4 11.38 15.55 -17.70
N LYS A 5 11.61 14.27 -17.35
CA LYS A 5 11.16 13.12 -18.15
C LYS A 5 9.64 13.07 -18.31
N TYR A 6 8.90 13.47 -17.29
CA TYR A 6 7.43 13.39 -17.24
C TYR A 6 6.74 14.76 -17.44
N LEU A 7 7.45 15.77 -17.94
CA LEU A 7 6.90 17.13 -18.10
C LEU A 7 5.65 17.17 -18.99
N GLU A 8 5.62 16.32 -20.02
CA GLU A 8 4.50 16.23 -20.97
C GLU A 8 3.51 15.08 -20.63
N THR A 9 3.66 14.43 -19.47
CA THR A 9 2.84 13.29 -19.06
C THR A 9 1.88 13.70 -17.94
N ASN A 10 0.60 13.41 -18.10
CA ASN A 10 -0.40 13.59 -17.06
C ASN A 10 -0.35 12.40 -16.12
N ILE A 11 0.34 12.51 -15.00
CA ILE A 11 0.36 11.44 -14.00
C ILE A 11 -0.92 11.51 -13.16
N ILE A 12 -1.64 10.39 -13.11
CA ILE A 12 -2.88 10.23 -12.34
C ILE A 12 -2.62 9.21 -11.23
N LEU A 13 -2.68 9.65 -9.97
CA LEU A 13 -2.67 8.75 -8.83
C LEU A 13 -4.10 8.38 -8.43
N ALA A 14 -4.50 7.12 -8.66
CA ALA A 14 -5.80 6.62 -8.27
C ALA A 14 -5.79 6.09 -6.82
N SER A 15 -5.54 6.97 -5.87
CA SER A 15 -5.52 6.61 -4.45
C SER A 15 -5.98 7.77 -3.56
N GLN A 16 -6.91 7.47 -2.65
CA GLN A 16 -7.32 8.40 -1.58
C GLN A 16 -6.39 8.35 -0.36
N SER A 17 -5.41 7.43 -0.34
CA SER A 17 -4.47 7.30 0.78
C SER A 17 -3.55 8.53 0.88
N PRO A 18 -3.64 9.34 1.96
CA PRO A 18 -2.74 10.49 2.13
C PRO A 18 -1.27 10.08 2.13
N ARG A 19 -0.96 8.90 2.66
CA ARG A 19 0.40 8.35 2.71
C ARG A 19 0.98 8.11 1.32
N ARG A 20 0.19 7.51 0.41
CA ARG A 20 0.64 7.29 -0.99
C ARG A 20 0.83 8.59 -1.75
N GLN A 21 -0.05 9.57 -1.49
CA GLN A 21 0.06 10.91 -2.08
C GLN A 21 1.33 11.61 -1.61
N GLU A 22 1.60 11.59 -0.31
CA GLU A 22 2.82 12.17 0.29
C GLU A 22 4.08 11.48 -0.26
N LEU A 23 4.10 10.14 -0.30
CA LEU A 23 5.21 9.37 -0.82
C LEU A 23 5.47 9.67 -2.31
N LEU A 24 4.45 9.70 -3.15
CA LEU A 24 4.63 9.99 -4.57
C LEU A 24 5.10 11.43 -4.79
N LYS A 25 4.60 12.38 -4.00
CA LYS A 25 5.07 13.78 -4.01
C LYS A 25 6.56 13.90 -3.70
N GLY A 26 7.08 13.01 -2.85
CA GLY A 26 8.52 12.94 -2.51
C GLY A 26 9.42 12.56 -3.69
N LEU A 27 8.88 12.15 -4.83
CA LEU A 27 9.64 11.95 -6.08
C LEU A 27 9.72 13.20 -6.97
N ASP A 28 9.26 14.37 -6.48
CA ASP A 28 9.21 15.65 -7.21
C ASP A 28 8.42 15.55 -8.53
N LEU A 29 7.37 14.71 -8.56
CA LEU A 29 6.47 14.55 -9.70
C LEU A 29 5.21 15.37 -9.50
N ASP A 30 4.78 16.06 -10.55
CA ASP A 30 3.45 16.67 -10.59
C ASP A 30 2.42 15.58 -10.96
N PHE A 31 1.36 15.46 -10.20
CA PHE A 31 0.28 14.49 -10.45
C PHE A 31 -1.08 15.03 -10.00
N VAL A 32 -2.13 14.44 -10.54
CA VAL A 32 -3.50 14.67 -10.11
C VAL A 32 -4.04 13.44 -9.37
N ILE A 33 -4.95 13.67 -8.42
CA ILE A 33 -5.62 12.58 -7.70
C ILE A 33 -6.98 12.37 -8.35
N GLN A 34 -7.20 11.16 -8.87
CA GLN A 34 -8.49 10.79 -9.41
C GLN A 34 -8.79 9.34 -9.05
N THR A 35 -9.89 9.11 -8.33
CA THR A 35 -10.29 7.77 -7.89
C THR A 35 -11.61 7.36 -8.51
N ARG A 36 -11.77 6.05 -8.74
CA ARG A 36 -13.02 5.43 -9.15
C ARG A 36 -13.33 4.28 -8.21
N PRO A 37 -14.57 4.13 -7.75
CA PRO A 37 -14.93 3.03 -6.88
C PRO A 37 -14.83 1.70 -7.64
N VAL A 38 -14.26 0.70 -6.97
CA VAL A 38 -14.26 -0.69 -7.41
C VAL A 38 -14.61 -1.57 -6.22
N GLU A 39 -15.28 -2.68 -6.50
CA GLU A 39 -15.53 -3.69 -5.48
C GLU A 39 -14.27 -4.58 -5.36
N GLU A 40 -13.56 -4.46 -4.25
CA GLU A 40 -12.27 -5.14 -4.01
C GLU A 40 -12.48 -6.62 -3.64
N ILE A 41 -13.14 -7.38 -4.53
CA ILE A 41 -13.34 -8.83 -4.39
C ILE A 41 -12.27 -9.56 -5.21
N TYR A 42 -11.63 -10.54 -4.59
CA TYR A 42 -10.64 -11.39 -5.24
C TYR A 42 -10.85 -12.86 -4.89
N ASP A 43 -10.32 -13.76 -5.74
CA ASP A 43 -10.38 -15.19 -5.53
C ASP A 43 -9.59 -15.59 -4.28
N LYS A 44 -10.21 -16.36 -3.38
CA LYS A 44 -9.59 -16.87 -2.14
C LYS A 44 -8.38 -17.80 -2.40
N ALA A 45 -8.21 -18.29 -3.62
CA ALA A 45 -7.03 -19.06 -4.01
C ALA A 45 -5.76 -18.18 -4.15
N LEU A 46 -5.91 -16.86 -4.38
CA LEU A 46 -4.79 -15.93 -4.48
C LEU A 46 -4.08 -15.78 -3.14
N LYS A 47 -2.76 -15.65 -3.18
CA LYS A 47 -1.91 -15.51 -2.00
C LYS A 47 -0.90 -14.40 -2.19
N GLU A 48 -0.48 -13.80 -1.06
CA GLU A 48 0.64 -12.85 -1.00
C GLU A 48 0.50 -11.75 -2.09
N GLU A 49 1.54 -11.54 -2.91
CA GLU A 49 1.56 -10.52 -3.97
C GLU A 49 0.50 -10.74 -5.06
N GLN A 50 0.01 -11.95 -5.25
CA GLN A 50 -1.05 -12.21 -6.23
C GLN A 50 -2.32 -11.41 -5.90
N ILE A 51 -2.64 -11.25 -4.61
CA ILE A 51 -3.79 -10.45 -4.15
C ILE A 51 -3.56 -8.98 -4.49
N THR A 52 -2.42 -8.43 -4.10
CA THR A 52 -2.14 -7.00 -4.31
C THR A 52 -1.94 -6.66 -5.78
N ASN A 53 -1.35 -7.57 -6.59
CA ASN A 53 -1.25 -7.43 -8.04
C ASN A 53 -2.65 -7.36 -8.66
N PHE A 54 -3.52 -8.31 -8.31
CA PHE A 54 -4.89 -8.34 -8.81
C PHE A 54 -5.67 -7.07 -8.44
N LEU A 55 -5.61 -6.66 -7.16
CA LEU A 55 -6.35 -5.47 -6.68
C LEU A 55 -5.81 -4.17 -7.29
N ALA A 56 -4.51 -4.04 -7.49
CA ALA A 56 -3.93 -2.89 -8.18
C ALA A 56 -4.40 -2.82 -9.65
N GLN A 57 -4.41 -3.95 -10.37
CA GLN A 57 -4.91 -4.04 -11.74
C GLN A 57 -6.43 -3.82 -11.81
N LEU A 58 -7.20 -4.35 -10.87
CA LEU A 58 -8.64 -4.12 -10.76
C LEU A 58 -8.96 -2.63 -10.62
N LYS A 59 -8.21 -1.90 -9.76
CA LYS A 59 -8.35 -0.44 -9.64
C LYS A 59 -8.02 0.27 -10.94
N ALA A 60 -7.03 -0.20 -11.69
CA ALA A 60 -6.68 0.36 -13.00
C ALA A 60 -7.77 0.12 -14.05
N SER A 61 -8.43 -1.04 -14.04
CA SER A 61 -9.48 -1.38 -15.01
C SER A 61 -10.69 -0.43 -14.97
N ALA A 62 -10.95 0.23 -13.84
CA ALA A 62 -11.99 1.26 -13.72
C ALA A 62 -11.73 2.51 -14.60
N PHE A 63 -10.53 2.62 -15.18
CA PHE A 63 -10.14 3.69 -16.08
C PHE A 63 -10.08 3.25 -17.56
N ASN A 64 -10.49 2.03 -17.88
CA ASN A 64 -10.52 1.54 -19.25
C ASN A 64 -11.36 2.43 -20.15
N GLY A 65 -10.81 2.79 -21.31
CA GLY A 65 -11.46 3.67 -22.29
C GLY A 65 -11.53 5.15 -21.89
N ILE A 66 -10.88 5.56 -20.79
CA ILE A 66 -10.94 6.94 -20.27
C ILE A 66 -9.59 7.63 -20.42
N LEU A 67 -8.50 6.86 -20.28
CA LEU A 67 -7.13 7.41 -20.36
C LEU A 67 -6.87 7.99 -21.74
N GLN A 68 -6.20 9.14 -21.76
CA GLN A 68 -5.71 9.80 -22.95
C GLN A 68 -4.27 9.35 -23.26
N GLU A 69 -3.77 9.68 -24.45
CA GLU A 69 -2.44 9.24 -24.91
C GLU A 69 -1.28 9.63 -23.99
N LYS A 70 -1.37 10.82 -23.36
CA LYS A 70 -0.36 11.33 -22.44
C LYS A 70 -0.58 10.93 -20.98
N ASP A 71 -1.58 10.13 -20.68
CA ASP A 71 -1.89 9.75 -19.29
C ASP A 71 -1.04 8.57 -18.84
N LEU A 72 -0.56 8.67 -17.60
CA LEU A 72 0.05 7.59 -16.85
C LEU A 72 -0.73 7.41 -15.53
N LEU A 73 -1.57 6.40 -15.50
CA LEU A 73 -2.31 6.02 -14.29
C LEU A 73 -1.43 5.18 -13.36
N ILE A 74 -1.43 5.52 -12.08
CA ILE A 74 -0.77 4.78 -11.01
C ILE A 74 -1.84 4.32 -10.02
N THR A 75 -2.00 3.00 -9.90
CA THR A 75 -2.86 2.37 -8.88
C THR A 75 -2.01 1.51 -7.96
N SER A 76 -2.47 1.28 -6.73
CA SER A 76 -1.70 0.48 -5.77
C SER A 76 -2.63 -0.21 -4.78
N ASP A 77 -2.20 -1.37 -4.31
CA ASP A 77 -2.82 -2.07 -3.20
C ASP A 77 -1.79 -2.61 -2.21
N THR A 78 -2.21 -2.77 -0.94
CA THR A 78 -1.33 -3.21 0.16
C THR A 78 -2.10 -4.14 1.06
N ILE A 79 -1.49 -5.29 1.39
CA ILE A 79 -1.98 -6.22 2.41
C ILE A 79 -0.90 -6.51 3.44
N VAL A 80 -1.33 -6.83 4.64
CA VAL A 80 -0.53 -7.53 5.64
C VAL A 80 -0.80 -9.02 5.52
N TRP A 81 0.24 -9.84 5.51
CA TRP A 81 0.16 -11.29 5.39
C TRP A 81 0.70 -11.96 6.67
N LEU A 82 -0.18 -12.61 7.40
CA LEU A 82 0.12 -13.30 8.65
C LEU A 82 -0.51 -14.70 8.64
N ASP A 83 0.25 -15.72 9.02
CA ASP A 83 -0.24 -17.10 9.22
C ASP A 83 -1.10 -17.60 8.02
N ASN A 84 -0.62 -17.35 6.79
CA ASN A 84 -1.29 -17.69 5.52
C ASN A 84 -2.63 -16.97 5.26
N GLN A 85 -2.84 -15.81 5.88
CA GLN A 85 -4.04 -15.01 5.69
C GLN A 85 -3.71 -13.53 5.39
N ALA A 86 -4.51 -12.93 4.50
CA ALA A 86 -4.45 -11.49 4.26
C ALA A 86 -5.24 -10.75 5.34
N LEU A 87 -4.58 -9.86 6.06
CA LEU A 87 -5.21 -8.90 6.96
C LEU A 87 -5.43 -7.59 6.19
N GLY A 88 -6.68 -7.33 5.86
CA GLY A 88 -7.11 -6.07 5.25
C GLY A 88 -7.31 -4.97 6.30
N LYS A 89 -8.19 -4.02 5.99
CA LYS A 89 -8.59 -2.96 6.93
C LYS A 89 -9.55 -3.51 7.99
N PRO A 90 -9.41 -3.11 9.27
CA PRO A 90 -10.35 -3.53 10.30
C PRO A 90 -11.72 -2.87 10.08
N LYS A 91 -12.77 -3.58 10.45
CA LYS A 91 -14.15 -3.10 10.33
C LYS A 91 -14.65 -2.41 11.59
N THR A 92 -14.10 -2.78 12.74
CA THR A 92 -14.47 -2.27 14.07
C THR A 92 -13.22 -2.08 14.93
N THR A 93 -13.39 -1.44 16.08
CA THR A 93 -12.33 -1.30 17.11
C THR A 93 -11.85 -2.65 17.61
N GLU A 94 -12.77 -3.56 17.90
CA GLU A 94 -12.49 -4.91 18.38
C GLU A 94 -11.67 -5.68 17.33
N HIS A 95 -12.08 -5.61 16.06
CA HIS A 95 -11.33 -6.25 14.97
C HIS A 95 -9.92 -5.67 14.81
N ALA A 96 -9.73 -4.36 15.03
CA ALA A 96 -8.41 -3.75 15.04
C ALA A 96 -7.52 -4.30 16.17
N ILE A 97 -8.09 -4.43 17.39
CA ILE A 97 -7.40 -5.01 18.55
C ILE A 97 -7.05 -6.49 18.31
N GLU A 98 -7.97 -7.27 17.74
CA GLU A 98 -7.73 -8.68 17.38
C GLU A 98 -6.56 -8.82 16.39
N MET A 99 -6.54 -8.01 15.32
CA MET A 99 -5.45 -8.02 14.34
C MET A 99 -4.08 -7.73 14.98
N LEU A 100 -3.99 -6.69 15.80
CA LEU A 100 -2.74 -6.33 16.48
C LEU A 100 -2.31 -7.38 17.50
N THR A 101 -3.28 -7.97 18.22
CA THR A 101 -3.02 -9.08 19.13
C THR A 101 -2.47 -10.30 18.40
N ALA A 102 -3.03 -10.62 17.23
CA ALA A 102 -2.56 -11.73 16.40
C ALA A 102 -1.13 -11.52 15.87
N MET A 103 -0.72 -10.27 15.61
CA MET A 103 0.64 -9.92 15.14
C MET A 103 1.64 -9.74 16.28
N SER A 104 1.20 -9.53 17.52
CA SER A 104 2.07 -9.29 18.69
C SER A 104 3.07 -10.42 18.88
N GLY A 105 4.37 -10.08 18.98
CA GLY A 105 5.47 -11.03 19.15
C GLY A 105 5.74 -11.90 17.90
N LYS A 106 5.22 -11.54 16.73
CA LYS A 106 5.37 -12.32 15.51
C LYS A 106 6.01 -11.53 14.38
N LYS A 107 6.53 -12.29 13.42
CA LYS A 107 6.88 -11.82 12.09
C LYS A 107 5.66 -11.89 11.19
N HIS A 108 5.43 -10.84 10.43
CA HIS A 108 4.48 -10.81 9.33
C HIS A 108 5.12 -10.18 8.08
N LYS A 109 4.49 -10.34 6.93
CA LYS A 109 4.93 -9.72 5.67
C LYS A 109 3.95 -8.63 5.26
N VAL A 110 4.47 -7.61 4.60
CA VAL A 110 3.66 -6.57 3.95
C VAL A 110 3.96 -6.59 2.46
N PHE A 111 2.94 -6.82 1.65
CA PHE A 111 3.02 -6.79 0.21
C PHE A 111 2.34 -5.51 -0.29
N THR A 112 3.03 -4.77 -1.15
CA THR A 112 2.45 -3.65 -1.88
C THR A 112 2.73 -3.82 -3.36
N SER A 113 1.68 -3.77 -4.18
CA SER A 113 1.78 -3.74 -5.62
C SER A 113 1.43 -2.37 -6.17
N VAL A 114 2.09 -1.98 -7.24
CA VAL A 114 1.84 -0.76 -7.99
C VAL A 114 1.66 -1.11 -9.46
N CYS A 115 0.52 -0.73 -10.01
CA CYS A 115 0.21 -0.92 -11.42
C CYS A 115 0.29 0.44 -12.14
N PHE A 116 1.05 0.46 -13.22
CA PHE A 116 1.23 1.61 -14.12
C PHE A 116 0.50 1.32 -15.42
N THR A 117 -0.46 2.15 -15.77
CA THR A 117 -1.31 1.95 -16.95
C THR A 117 -1.30 3.17 -17.85
N SER A 118 -1.05 2.96 -19.13
CA SER A 118 -1.26 3.93 -20.20
C SER A 118 -2.19 3.33 -21.25
N THR A 119 -2.52 4.07 -22.31
CA THR A 119 -3.33 3.55 -23.43
C THR A 119 -2.69 2.37 -24.16
N GLN A 120 -1.36 2.20 -24.06
CA GLN A 120 -0.61 1.21 -24.83
C GLN A 120 -0.03 0.07 -23.98
N ARG A 121 0.14 0.29 -22.67
CA ARG A 121 0.89 -0.63 -21.80
C ARG A 121 0.38 -0.60 -20.39
N GLN A 122 0.35 -1.77 -19.78
CA GLN A 122 0.11 -1.94 -18.35
C GLN A 122 1.20 -2.83 -17.75
N ASP A 123 1.85 -2.34 -16.71
CA ASP A 123 2.87 -3.06 -15.96
C ASP A 123 2.53 -3.05 -14.48
N THR A 124 2.85 -4.13 -13.80
CA THR A 124 2.68 -4.25 -12.35
C THR A 124 3.99 -4.65 -11.71
N ILE A 125 4.42 -3.88 -10.72
CA ILE A 125 5.55 -4.21 -9.85
C ILE A 125 5.06 -4.45 -8.45
N TYR A 126 5.79 -5.22 -7.65
CA TYR A 126 5.48 -5.40 -6.23
C TYR A 126 6.73 -5.38 -5.37
N ASP A 127 6.54 -5.18 -4.09
CA ASP A 127 7.56 -5.34 -3.07
C ASP A 127 7.02 -6.08 -1.87
N CYS A 128 7.93 -6.74 -1.14
CA CYS A 128 7.63 -7.50 0.07
C CYS A 128 8.60 -7.08 1.18
N THR A 129 8.05 -6.76 2.34
CA THR A 129 8.82 -6.40 3.53
C THR A 129 8.40 -7.25 4.71
N SER A 130 9.37 -7.87 5.39
CA SER A 130 9.13 -8.57 6.66
C SER A 130 9.21 -7.58 7.82
N VAL A 131 8.19 -7.59 8.66
CA VAL A 131 8.09 -6.76 9.86
C VAL A 131 8.02 -7.67 11.08
N TYR A 132 8.82 -7.38 12.09
CA TYR A 132 8.89 -8.15 13.33
C TYR A 132 8.38 -7.28 14.47
N PHE A 133 7.26 -7.68 15.06
CA PHE A 133 6.71 -7.02 16.24
C PHE A 133 7.31 -7.61 17.51
N LYS A 134 7.65 -6.75 18.46
CA LYS A 134 7.86 -7.18 19.84
C LYS A 134 6.53 -7.68 20.43
N LYS A 135 6.59 -8.38 21.55
CA LYS A 135 5.39 -8.69 22.33
C LYS A 135 4.78 -7.39 22.84
N LEU A 136 3.59 -7.06 22.34
CA LEU A 136 2.81 -5.89 22.76
C LEU A 136 1.92 -6.26 23.94
N SER A 137 1.77 -5.37 24.91
CA SER A 137 0.80 -5.52 25.97
C SER A 137 -0.61 -5.17 25.48
N LYS A 138 -1.63 -5.61 26.21
CA LYS A 138 -3.02 -5.26 25.92
C LYS A 138 -3.25 -3.75 25.99
N GLU A 139 -2.65 -3.11 26.97
CA GLU A 139 -2.74 -1.66 27.19
C GLU A 139 -2.08 -0.88 26.02
N GLU A 140 -0.95 -1.35 25.50
CA GLU A 140 -0.29 -0.75 24.34
C GLU A 140 -1.17 -0.84 23.08
N ILE A 141 -1.79 -2.00 22.85
CA ILE A 141 -2.69 -2.22 21.71
C ILE A 141 -3.94 -1.34 21.82
N GLU A 142 -4.61 -1.34 22.98
CA GLU A 142 -5.82 -0.54 23.22
C GLU A 142 -5.52 0.96 23.11
N TYR A 143 -4.41 1.43 23.71
CA TYR A 143 -3.96 2.82 23.59
C TYR A 143 -3.81 3.22 22.13
N TYR A 144 -3.10 2.42 21.32
CA TYR A 144 -2.86 2.73 19.94
C TYR A 144 -4.17 2.78 19.14
N VAL A 145 -5.03 1.77 19.27
CA VAL A 145 -6.29 1.71 18.52
C VAL A 145 -7.19 2.89 18.83
N HIS A 146 -7.34 3.23 20.11
CA HIS A 146 -8.21 4.33 20.54
C HIS A 146 -7.66 5.72 20.14
N SER A 147 -6.34 5.91 20.25
CA SER A 147 -5.69 7.20 19.99
C SER A 147 -5.49 7.46 18.51
N TYR A 148 -5.12 6.43 17.72
CA TYR A 148 -4.73 6.58 16.31
C TYR A 148 -5.80 6.14 15.31
N LYS A 149 -6.82 5.41 15.75
CA LYS A 149 -7.98 4.98 14.94
C LYS A 149 -7.55 4.39 13.58
N PRO A 150 -6.77 3.30 13.53
CA PRO A 150 -6.09 2.81 12.32
C PRO A 150 -7.03 2.07 11.35
N TYR A 151 -8.26 2.56 11.16
CA TYR A 151 -9.30 1.88 10.38
C TYR A 151 -9.08 1.96 8.86
N ASP A 152 -8.22 2.85 8.40
CA ASP A 152 -7.84 3.00 6.98
C ASP A 152 -6.60 2.19 6.58
N ARG A 153 -6.09 1.32 7.49
CA ARG A 153 -4.80 0.62 7.36
C ARG A 153 -4.94 -0.89 7.33
N ALA A 154 -4.28 -1.52 6.36
CA ALA A 154 -4.14 -2.98 6.35
C ALA A 154 -3.41 -3.45 7.62
N GLY A 155 -3.92 -4.50 8.26
CA GLY A 155 -3.37 -5.02 9.52
C GLY A 155 -3.52 -4.07 10.71
N SER A 156 -4.31 -3.00 10.60
CA SER A 156 -4.62 -2.07 11.69
C SER A 156 -3.42 -1.31 12.24
N TYR A 157 -2.34 -1.09 11.48
CA TYR A 157 -1.20 -0.29 11.96
C TYR A 157 -0.54 0.56 10.88
N GLY A 158 0.16 1.60 11.31
CA GLY A 158 1.07 2.38 10.48
C GLY A 158 2.48 2.35 11.04
N ILE A 159 3.46 2.00 10.19
CA ILE A 159 4.86 1.94 10.59
C ILE A 159 5.40 3.32 11.03
N GLN A 160 4.82 4.39 10.51
CA GLN A 160 5.17 5.78 10.84
C GLN A 160 4.47 6.31 12.09
N ASP A 161 3.61 5.51 12.74
CA ASP A 161 2.90 5.91 13.95
C ASP A 161 3.63 5.46 15.21
N TRP A 162 3.07 5.81 16.37
CA TRP A 162 3.59 5.42 17.67
C TRP A 162 3.87 3.92 17.79
N ILE A 163 2.99 3.05 17.27
CA ILE A 163 3.19 1.59 17.31
C ILE A 163 4.39 1.15 16.46
N GLY A 164 4.70 1.88 15.39
CA GLY A 164 5.90 1.63 14.59
C GLY A 164 7.19 1.96 15.37
N TYR A 165 7.18 3.07 16.12
CA TYR A 165 8.33 3.46 16.93
C TYR A 165 8.55 2.55 18.15
N THR A 166 7.50 2.06 18.75
CA THR A 166 7.55 1.35 20.04
C THR A 166 7.41 -0.15 19.92
N GLY A 167 6.78 -0.65 18.85
CA GLY A 167 6.37 -2.04 18.70
C GLY A 167 7.13 -2.84 17.65
N ILE A 168 7.88 -2.20 16.75
CA ILE A 168 8.66 -2.90 15.72
C ILE A 168 10.11 -3.08 16.18
N GLU A 169 10.55 -4.32 16.25
CA GLU A 169 11.95 -4.66 16.60
C GLU A 169 12.86 -4.68 15.37
N LYS A 170 12.34 -5.14 14.23
CA LYS A 170 13.14 -5.33 13.03
C LYS A 170 12.30 -5.16 11.78
N LEU A 171 12.92 -4.62 10.74
CA LEU A 171 12.40 -4.52 9.39
C LEU A 171 13.40 -5.16 8.42
N GLU A 172 12.94 -6.06 7.56
CA GLU A 172 13.72 -6.61 6.45
C GLU A 172 13.02 -6.30 5.13
N GLY A 173 13.53 -5.30 4.42
CA GLY A 173 12.96 -4.79 3.18
C GLY A 173 12.81 -3.28 3.17
N CYS A 174 11.80 -2.77 2.47
CA CYS A 174 11.58 -1.35 2.24
C CYS A 174 10.56 -0.77 3.24
N TYR A 175 10.98 0.26 3.99
CA TYR A 175 10.10 1.02 4.89
C TYR A 175 8.90 1.62 4.16
N TYR A 176 9.13 2.21 2.99
CA TYR A 176 8.08 2.85 2.18
C TYR A 176 7.07 1.84 1.60
N ASN A 177 7.50 0.58 1.38
CA ASN A 177 6.59 -0.50 1.04
C ASN A 177 5.55 -0.73 2.13
N VAL A 178 5.96 -0.73 3.40
CA VAL A 178 5.05 -0.88 4.54
C VAL A 178 4.10 0.32 4.68
N MET A 179 4.55 1.52 4.32
CA MET A 179 3.69 2.71 4.24
C MET A 179 2.65 2.64 3.11
N GLY A 180 2.83 1.74 2.12
CA GLY A 180 1.88 1.48 1.05
C GLY A 180 2.29 1.93 -0.35
N LEU A 181 3.58 2.33 -0.56
CA LEU A 181 4.14 2.62 -1.88
C LEU A 181 5.66 2.37 -1.86
N PRO A 182 6.18 1.34 -2.55
CA PRO A 182 7.61 0.99 -2.54
C PRO A 182 8.42 1.98 -3.38
N LEU A 183 8.67 3.19 -2.86
CA LEU A 183 9.26 4.31 -3.60
C LEU A 183 10.53 3.98 -4.38
N PRO A 184 11.52 3.22 -3.86
CA PRO A 184 12.71 2.89 -4.63
C PRO A 184 12.37 2.14 -5.92
N LYS A 185 11.45 1.15 -5.85
CA LYS A 185 11.02 0.40 -7.04
C LYS A 185 10.16 1.25 -7.99
N VAL A 186 9.31 2.11 -7.45
CA VAL A 186 8.53 3.08 -8.24
C VAL A 186 9.46 4.02 -8.98
N TYR A 187 10.47 4.56 -8.30
CA TYR A 187 11.47 5.43 -8.92
C TYR A 187 12.23 4.71 -10.04
N GLU A 188 12.76 3.52 -9.79
CA GLU A 188 13.49 2.74 -10.79
C GLU A 188 12.61 2.38 -12.01
N TYR A 189 11.36 2.00 -11.77
CA TYR A 189 10.41 1.75 -12.87
C TYR A 189 10.20 3.00 -13.71
N LEU A 190 9.90 4.13 -13.09
CA LEU A 190 9.65 5.41 -13.80
C LEU A 190 10.91 5.92 -14.51
N LYS A 191 12.10 5.70 -13.95
CA LYS A 191 13.36 6.08 -14.55
C LYS A 191 13.64 5.28 -15.83
N ASN A 192 13.28 4.00 -15.86
CA ASN A 192 13.61 3.06 -16.94
C ASN A 192 12.47 2.88 -17.95
N ARG A 193 11.27 3.38 -17.69
CA ARG A 193 10.12 3.32 -18.58
C ARG A 193 10.30 4.24 -19.76
#